data_c46454f7ae1df8c0750797e8ed840882
#
_entry.id   c46454f7ae1df8c0750797e8ed840882
#
_cell.length_a   1.000
_cell.length_b   1.000
_cell.length_c   1.000
_cell.angle_alpha   90.00
_cell.angle_beta   90.00
_cell.angle_gamma   90.00
#
_symmetry.space_group_name_H-M   'P 1'
#
loop_
_entity.id
_entity.type
_entity.pdbx_description
1 polymer ?
#
loop_
_entity_poly.entity_id
_entity_poly.type
_entity_poly.pdbx_seq_one_letter_code
_entity_poly.pdbx_strand_id
1 'polypeptide(L)'
;MIALRPFTHADAPAVEAVMRRSFALGGPEAVTLAEHLGGIDDLVAHPEEAAVALEGDMVVGYTHPAAVRLEVDPDHRRRGHGRRLLGAARRLAAGAGDGPLELWVPRDGPGRAFAEAAGMRYRSSFHLLRLPRETVVPEPVDVAGIACRPIRPGGDDAAVVALLTDAFADHPSPMHFSVERIAEAHARPDFDPEDARLAHAADDPHQLVGFCRATTGSASDTPLRGDVRLVGVLPAFRRRGLGRELLRWGVAHVRERGAVEVDLAVEALNASALRLYLAEGFAPVAEWPRWTLETAG
;
A
#
# COMPACT_ATOMS: atom_id res chain seq x y z
N MET A 1 -32.54 9.08 -9.50
CA MET A 1 -31.93 10.13 -8.60
C MET A 1 -30.64 9.54 -8.06
N ILE A 2 -29.52 10.28 -8.09
CA ILE A 2 -28.24 9.80 -7.55
C ILE A 2 -28.30 9.97 -6.02
N ALA A 3 -28.21 8.89 -5.26
CA ALA A 3 -28.07 8.90 -3.82
C ALA A 3 -26.62 8.58 -3.40
N LEU A 4 -26.20 9.13 -2.25
CA LEU A 4 -24.97 8.77 -1.57
C LEU A 4 -25.31 8.37 -0.14
N ARG A 5 -24.65 7.36 0.36
CA ARG A 5 -24.69 6.97 1.77
C ARG A 5 -23.36 6.36 2.23
N PRO A 6 -23.14 6.26 3.56
CA PRO A 6 -22.03 5.49 4.08
C PRO A 6 -22.05 4.06 3.53
N PHE A 7 -20.86 3.47 3.39
CA PHE A 7 -20.70 2.06 3.07
C PHE A 7 -21.19 1.19 4.24
N THR A 8 -21.70 0.02 3.91
CA THR A 8 -22.05 -1.02 4.87
C THR A 8 -21.51 -2.36 4.40
N HIS A 9 -21.32 -3.32 5.29
CA HIS A 9 -20.82 -4.66 4.93
C HIS A 9 -21.69 -5.35 3.86
N ALA A 10 -22.98 -5.06 3.80
CA ALA A 10 -23.88 -5.59 2.77
C ALA A 10 -23.55 -5.09 1.35
N ASP A 11 -22.80 -4.00 1.22
CA ASP A 11 -22.39 -3.44 -0.06
C ASP A 11 -21.15 -4.12 -0.65
N ALA A 12 -20.39 -4.86 0.16
CA ALA A 12 -19.10 -5.43 -0.25
C ALA A 12 -19.18 -6.22 -1.58
N PRO A 13 -20.18 -7.12 -1.83
CA PRO A 13 -20.26 -7.82 -3.10
C PRO A 13 -20.52 -6.89 -4.29
N ALA A 14 -21.31 -5.83 -4.10
CA ALA A 14 -21.59 -4.87 -5.15
C ALA A 14 -20.39 -3.97 -5.46
N VAL A 15 -19.66 -3.54 -4.44
CA VAL A 15 -18.40 -2.77 -4.58
C VAL A 15 -17.35 -3.64 -5.27
N GLU A 16 -17.19 -4.90 -4.88
CA GLU A 16 -16.31 -5.84 -5.57
C GLU A 16 -16.66 -5.99 -7.06
N ALA A 17 -17.92 -6.04 -7.38
CA ALA A 17 -18.36 -6.08 -8.80
C ALA A 17 -17.99 -4.79 -9.55
N VAL A 18 -18.06 -3.61 -8.93
CA VAL A 18 -17.57 -2.35 -9.51
C VAL A 18 -16.06 -2.40 -9.74
N MET A 19 -15.28 -2.87 -8.75
CA MET A 19 -13.84 -3.03 -8.86
C MET A 19 -13.46 -3.95 -10.03
N ARG A 20 -14.11 -5.13 -10.14
CA ARG A 20 -13.87 -6.09 -11.22
C ARG A 20 -14.13 -5.48 -12.60
N ARG A 21 -15.26 -4.77 -12.78
CA ARG A 21 -15.57 -4.11 -14.06
C ARG A 21 -14.64 -2.95 -14.37
N SER A 22 -14.25 -2.16 -13.38
CA SER A 22 -13.26 -1.09 -13.55
C SER A 22 -11.91 -1.65 -13.98
N PHE A 23 -11.46 -2.72 -13.34
CA PHE A 23 -10.20 -3.38 -13.65
C PHE A 23 -10.18 -3.97 -15.08
N ALA A 24 -11.27 -4.60 -15.51
CA ALA A 24 -11.38 -5.20 -16.86
C ALA A 24 -11.23 -4.16 -17.99
N LEU A 25 -11.49 -2.88 -17.74
CA LEU A 25 -11.41 -1.82 -18.74
C LEU A 25 -10.08 -1.03 -18.72
N GLY A 26 -9.07 -1.44 -17.98
CA GLY A 26 -7.79 -0.75 -17.99
C GLY A 26 -7.07 -0.78 -16.64
N GLY A 27 -7.20 -1.85 -15.89
CA GLY A 27 -6.27 -2.15 -14.80
C GLY A 27 -4.84 -2.28 -15.36
N PRO A 28 -3.82 -1.91 -14.59
CA PRO A 28 -2.44 -2.09 -15.02
C PRO A 28 -2.17 -3.57 -15.34
N GLU A 29 -1.59 -3.86 -16.50
CA GLU A 29 -1.29 -5.24 -16.93
C GLU A 29 -0.45 -6.02 -15.92
N ALA A 30 0.37 -5.31 -15.13
CA ALA A 30 1.25 -5.89 -14.14
C ALA A 30 0.57 -6.21 -12.79
N VAL A 31 -0.65 -5.74 -12.55
CA VAL A 31 -1.43 -5.95 -11.33
C VAL A 31 -2.48 -7.01 -11.59
N THR A 32 -2.59 -7.99 -10.73
CA THR A 32 -3.67 -8.98 -10.83
C THR A 32 -4.99 -8.41 -10.35
N LEU A 33 -6.08 -9.03 -10.79
CA LEU A 33 -7.41 -8.71 -10.27
C LEU A 33 -7.48 -8.92 -8.75
N ALA A 34 -6.81 -9.94 -8.21
CA ALA A 34 -6.76 -10.21 -6.77
C ALA A 34 -6.10 -9.07 -6.00
N GLU A 35 -4.96 -8.56 -6.49
CA GLU A 35 -4.29 -7.39 -5.90
C GLU A 35 -5.17 -6.13 -5.96
N HIS A 36 -5.88 -5.94 -7.07
CA HIS A 36 -6.83 -4.83 -7.19
C HIS A 36 -7.98 -4.95 -6.18
N LEU A 37 -8.48 -6.17 -5.97
CA LEU A 37 -9.56 -6.47 -5.04
C LEU A 37 -9.13 -6.47 -3.57
N GLY A 38 -7.83 -6.59 -3.28
CA GLY A 38 -7.29 -6.58 -1.91
C GLY A 38 -7.71 -5.38 -1.06
N GLY A 39 -8.13 -4.27 -1.70
CA GLY A 39 -8.72 -3.12 -1.00
C GLY A 39 -10.13 -3.34 -0.46
N ILE A 40 -10.82 -4.46 -0.78
CA ILE A 40 -12.14 -4.74 -0.24
C ILE A 40 -12.09 -5.12 1.25
N ASP A 41 -11.05 -5.84 1.66
CA ASP A 41 -10.87 -6.25 3.06
C ASP A 41 -10.67 -5.03 3.97
N ASP A 42 -9.90 -4.05 3.51
CA ASP A 42 -9.68 -2.79 4.21
C ASP A 42 -10.98 -1.98 4.33
N LEU A 43 -11.79 -1.97 3.27
CA LEU A 43 -13.09 -1.31 3.21
C LEU A 43 -14.11 -1.97 4.15
N VAL A 44 -14.06 -3.30 4.27
CA VAL A 44 -14.89 -4.07 5.21
C VAL A 44 -14.43 -3.88 6.64
N ALA A 45 -13.12 -3.74 6.88
CA ALA A 45 -12.58 -3.49 8.20
C ALA A 45 -12.91 -2.09 8.73
N HIS A 46 -12.98 -1.07 7.84
CA HIS A 46 -13.21 0.34 8.19
C HIS A 46 -14.38 0.96 7.39
N PRO A 47 -15.62 0.45 7.57
CA PRO A 47 -16.78 0.87 6.78
C PRO A 47 -17.14 2.36 6.94
N GLU A 48 -16.80 2.97 8.07
CA GLU A 48 -17.02 4.38 8.38
C GLU A 48 -16.14 5.31 7.52
N GLU A 49 -15.04 4.83 6.99
CA GLU A 49 -14.12 5.59 6.13
C GLU A 49 -14.55 5.58 4.65
N ALA A 50 -15.70 5.01 4.32
CA ALA A 50 -16.13 4.82 2.95
C ALA A 50 -17.58 5.24 2.67
N ALA A 51 -17.85 5.53 1.39
CA ALA A 51 -19.19 5.84 0.91
C ALA A 51 -19.48 5.22 -0.45
N VAL A 52 -20.75 4.91 -0.70
CA VAL A 52 -21.25 4.37 -1.95
C VAL A 52 -22.19 5.33 -2.66
N ALA A 53 -22.16 5.29 -4.01
CA ALA A 53 -23.11 5.98 -4.88
C ALA A 53 -24.10 4.97 -5.45
N LEU A 54 -25.39 5.36 -5.47
CA LEU A 54 -26.48 4.52 -5.91
C LEU A 54 -27.25 5.15 -7.07
N GLU A 55 -27.70 4.31 -8.01
CA GLU A 55 -28.82 4.59 -8.92
C GLU A 55 -30.00 3.65 -8.56
N GLY A 56 -31.08 4.21 -8.00
CA GLY A 56 -32.07 3.39 -7.31
C GLY A 56 -31.44 2.66 -6.13
N ASP A 57 -31.56 1.33 -6.10
CA ASP A 57 -30.97 0.49 -5.06
C ASP A 57 -29.60 -0.12 -5.47
N MET A 58 -29.15 0.15 -6.69
CA MET A 58 -27.91 -0.41 -7.22
C MET A 58 -26.70 0.43 -6.86
N VAL A 59 -25.67 -0.18 -6.27
CA VAL A 59 -24.36 0.46 -6.06
C VAL A 59 -23.65 0.59 -7.40
N VAL A 60 -23.32 1.82 -7.78
CA VAL A 60 -22.69 2.16 -9.08
C VAL A 60 -21.31 2.82 -8.91
N GLY A 61 -20.84 2.95 -7.70
CA GLY A 61 -19.50 3.46 -7.41
C GLY A 61 -19.26 3.60 -5.92
N TYR A 62 -18.00 3.79 -5.55
CA TYR A 62 -17.59 3.96 -4.16
C TYR A 62 -16.39 4.89 -4.04
N THR A 63 -16.15 5.36 -2.82
CA THR A 63 -14.91 6.04 -2.43
C THR A 63 -14.45 5.56 -1.07
N HIS A 64 -13.13 5.40 -0.93
CA HIS A 64 -12.44 5.09 0.31
C HIS A 64 -11.15 5.94 0.35
N PRO A 65 -11.21 7.16 0.92
CA PRO A 65 -10.10 8.11 0.88
C PRO A 65 -8.82 7.60 1.56
N ALA A 66 -8.94 6.85 2.66
CA ALA A 66 -7.79 6.27 3.35
C ALA A 66 -7.00 5.29 2.46
N ALA A 67 -7.70 4.55 1.57
CA ALA A 67 -7.10 3.70 0.55
C ALA A 67 -6.84 4.43 -0.79
N VAL A 68 -6.99 5.76 -0.83
CA VAL A 68 -6.75 6.61 -2.02
C VAL A 68 -7.62 6.22 -3.23
N ARG A 69 -8.83 5.68 -2.98
CA ARG A 69 -9.72 5.12 -4.01
C ARG A 69 -10.99 5.90 -4.23
N LEU A 70 -11.34 6.08 -5.50
CA LEU A 70 -12.64 6.52 -5.97
C LEU A 70 -12.92 5.84 -7.32
N GLU A 71 -13.94 4.99 -7.36
CA GLU A 71 -14.28 4.27 -8.58
C GLU A 71 -15.77 4.39 -8.90
N VAL A 72 -16.07 4.46 -10.20
CA VAL A 72 -17.43 4.46 -10.74
C VAL A 72 -17.50 3.36 -11.77
N ASP A 73 -18.55 2.55 -11.65
CA ASP A 73 -18.90 1.53 -12.62
C ASP A 73 -18.81 2.07 -14.05
N PRO A 74 -18.07 1.43 -14.94
CA PRO A 74 -17.89 1.90 -16.31
C PRO A 74 -19.19 2.28 -17.03
N ASP A 75 -20.24 1.48 -16.89
CA ASP A 75 -21.53 1.69 -17.55
C ASP A 75 -22.33 2.86 -16.95
N HIS A 76 -21.91 3.34 -15.77
CA HIS A 76 -22.54 4.44 -15.03
C HIS A 76 -21.68 5.71 -14.99
N ARG A 77 -20.58 5.75 -15.74
CA ARG A 77 -19.74 6.95 -15.87
C ARG A 77 -20.43 8.07 -16.60
N ARG A 78 -19.92 9.29 -16.47
CA ARG A 78 -20.43 10.54 -17.12
C ARG A 78 -21.84 10.96 -16.69
N ARG A 79 -22.38 10.39 -15.60
CA ARG A 79 -23.68 10.71 -15.01
C ARG A 79 -23.57 11.52 -13.70
N GLY A 80 -22.39 12.00 -13.34
CA GLY A 80 -22.15 12.84 -12.17
C GLY A 80 -21.79 12.09 -10.89
N HIS A 81 -21.77 10.75 -10.88
CA HIS A 81 -21.43 9.94 -9.70
C HIS A 81 -20.03 10.26 -9.15
N GLY A 82 -19.01 10.34 -10.01
CA GLY A 82 -17.65 10.63 -9.59
C GLY A 82 -17.52 11.97 -8.85
N ARG A 83 -18.23 13.03 -9.32
CA ARG A 83 -18.21 14.33 -8.64
C ARG A 83 -18.86 14.28 -7.26
N ARG A 84 -19.94 13.51 -7.11
CA ARG A 84 -20.60 13.34 -5.81
C ARG A 84 -19.76 12.50 -4.85
N LEU A 85 -19.14 11.42 -5.33
CA LEU A 85 -18.19 10.60 -4.57
C LEU A 85 -16.98 11.42 -4.12
N LEU A 86 -16.46 12.29 -4.99
CA LEU A 86 -15.37 13.20 -4.62
C LEU A 86 -15.78 14.16 -3.48
N GLY A 87 -17.02 14.66 -3.52
CA GLY A 87 -17.58 15.45 -2.42
C GLY A 87 -17.71 14.66 -1.11
N ALA A 88 -18.06 13.37 -1.18
CA ALA A 88 -18.06 12.48 -0.01
C ALA A 88 -16.64 12.22 0.49
N ALA A 89 -15.70 11.91 -0.42
CA ALA A 89 -14.30 11.69 -0.10
C ALA A 89 -13.67 12.88 0.65
N ARG A 90 -13.97 14.12 0.21
CA ARG A 90 -13.51 15.34 0.89
C ARG A 90 -14.03 15.45 2.33
N ARG A 91 -15.29 15.10 2.57
CA ARG A 91 -15.86 15.14 3.94
C ARG A 91 -15.26 14.07 4.83
N LEU A 92 -15.06 12.86 4.30
CA LEU A 92 -14.42 11.76 5.03
C LEU A 92 -12.96 12.10 5.36
N ALA A 93 -12.20 12.60 4.39
CA ALA A 93 -10.81 12.99 4.60
C ALA A 93 -10.67 14.14 5.62
N ALA A 94 -11.54 15.15 5.56
CA ALA A 94 -11.55 16.25 6.54
C ALA A 94 -11.86 15.77 7.98
N GLY A 95 -12.62 14.70 8.13
CA GLY A 95 -12.87 14.07 9.42
C GLY A 95 -11.69 13.27 9.98
N ALA A 96 -10.77 12.86 9.12
CA ALA A 96 -9.60 12.05 9.47
C ALA A 96 -8.32 12.89 9.73
N GLY A 97 -8.31 14.19 9.36
CA GLY A 97 -7.18 15.10 9.57
C GLY A 97 -7.11 16.24 8.54
N ASP A 98 -6.15 17.16 8.72
CA ASP A 98 -5.99 18.38 7.89
C ASP A 98 -5.20 18.16 6.58
N GLY A 99 -4.97 16.92 6.17
CA GLY A 99 -4.22 16.61 4.96
C GLY A 99 -5.03 16.81 3.66
N PRO A 100 -4.36 17.00 2.52
CA PRO A 100 -5.04 17.04 1.22
C PRO A 100 -5.72 15.71 0.91
N LEU A 101 -6.85 15.75 0.21
CA LEU A 101 -7.45 14.53 -0.33
C LEU A 101 -6.54 13.98 -1.44
N GLU A 102 -6.15 12.73 -1.31
CA GLU A 102 -5.35 12.03 -2.31
C GLU A 102 -6.16 10.96 -3.03
N LEU A 103 -5.93 10.79 -4.32
CA LEU A 103 -6.52 9.73 -5.15
C LEU A 103 -5.49 9.18 -6.13
N TRP A 104 -5.52 7.89 -6.34
CA TRP A 104 -4.81 7.26 -7.44
C TRP A 104 -5.61 7.41 -8.72
N VAL A 105 -4.98 8.01 -9.71
CA VAL A 105 -5.62 8.29 -11.00
C VAL A 105 -4.67 7.86 -12.12
N PRO A 106 -5.09 6.96 -13.01
CA PRO A 106 -4.26 6.54 -14.15
C PRO A 106 -3.76 7.73 -14.97
N ARG A 107 -2.55 7.63 -15.53
CA ARG A 107 -1.94 8.69 -16.35
C ARG A 107 -2.80 9.09 -17.53
N ASP A 108 -3.50 8.12 -18.11
CA ASP A 108 -4.30 8.28 -19.30
C ASP A 108 -5.76 7.89 -19.05
N GLY A 109 -6.65 8.37 -19.92
CA GLY A 109 -8.04 8.01 -19.90
C GLY A 109 -8.95 8.93 -19.09
N PRO A 110 -10.19 8.49 -18.83
CA PRO A 110 -11.24 9.32 -18.24
C PRO A 110 -10.96 9.74 -16.78
N GLY A 111 -10.16 8.99 -16.06
CA GLY A 111 -9.77 9.31 -14.68
C GLY A 111 -8.96 10.59 -14.60
N ARG A 112 -7.94 10.76 -15.48
CA ARG A 112 -7.15 11.97 -15.56
C ARG A 112 -7.99 13.18 -15.88
N ALA A 113 -8.81 13.11 -16.93
CA ALA A 113 -9.70 14.22 -17.32
C ALA A 113 -10.66 14.60 -16.18
N PHE A 114 -11.13 13.63 -15.41
CA PHE A 114 -11.95 13.86 -14.23
C PHE A 114 -11.16 14.58 -13.11
N ALA A 115 -9.96 14.13 -12.80
CA ALA A 115 -9.11 14.73 -11.77
C ALA A 115 -8.76 16.20 -12.12
N GLU A 116 -8.35 16.46 -13.37
CA GLU A 116 -8.07 17.82 -13.86
C GLU A 116 -9.31 18.72 -13.78
N ALA A 117 -10.48 18.23 -14.23
CA ALA A 117 -11.75 18.97 -14.16
C ALA A 117 -12.26 19.18 -12.71
N ALA A 118 -11.79 18.37 -11.77
CA ALA A 118 -12.07 18.51 -10.35
C ALA A 118 -11.09 19.45 -9.63
N GLY A 119 -10.08 20.00 -10.33
CA GLY A 119 -9.05 20.85 -9.75
C GLY A 119 -7.98 20.11 -8.97
N MET A 120 -7.89 18.79 -9.12
CA MET A 120 -6.81 18.00 -8.54
C MET A 120 -5.49 18.29 -9.28
N ARG A 121 -4.38 18.13 -8.57
CA ARG A 121 -3.02 18.29 -9.11
C ARG A 121 -2.24 17.00 -8.95
N TYR A 122 -1.49 16.63 -9.99
CA TYR A 122 -0.53 15.53 -9.89
C TYR A 122 0.56 15.89 -8.86
N ARG A 123 0.82 14.97 -7.93
CA ARG A 123 1.84 15.13 -6.89
C ARG A 123 3.07 14.27 -7.17
N SER A 124 2.87 12.98 -7.31
CA SER A 124 3.94 12.00 -7.50
C SER A 124 3.34 10.70 -8.02
N SER A 125 4.14 9.66 -8.15
CA SER A 125 3.67 8.32 -8.46
C SER A 125 4.25 7.31 -7.50
N PHE A 126 3.51 6.24 -7.23
CA PHE A 126 4.08 4.99 -6.76
C PHE A 126 4.42 4.12 -7.96
N HIS A 127 5.59 3.51 -7.93
CA HIS A 127 5.99 2.47 -8.86
C HIS A 127 5.84 1.11 -8.22
N LEU A 128 5.16 0.19 -8.88
CA LEU A 128 5.30 -1.22 -8.62
C LEU A 128 6.56 -1.69 -9.32
N LEU A 129 7.48 -2.21 -8.53
CA LEU A 129 8.69 -2.84 -9.06
C LEU A 129 8.58 -4.34 -8.85
N ARG A 130 9.03 -5.10 -9.83
CA ARG A 130 9.04 -6.56 -9.81
C ARG A 130 10.45 -7.09 -9.98
N LEU A 131 10.80 -8.06 -9.15
CA LEU A 131 11.99 -8.86 -9.30
C LEU A 131 11.61 -10.15 -10.02
N PRO A 132 12.08 -10.35 -11.29
CA PRO A 132 11.80 -11.54 -12.06
C PRO A 132 12.35 -12.81 -11.40
N ARG A 133 11.74 -13.96 -11.74
CA ARG A 133 12.12 -15.27 -11.21
C ARG A 133 13.60 -15.60 -11.44
N GLU A 134 14.10 -15.29 -12.62
CA GLU A 134 15.46 -15.60 -13.06
C GLU A 134 16.52 -14.69 -12.43
N THR A 135 16.13 -13.59 -11.80
CA THR A 135 17.09 -12.67 -11.17
C THR A 135 17.67 -13.30 -9.91
N VAL A 136 18.96 -13.53 -9.92
CA VAL A 136 19.68 -14.03 -8.74
C VAL A 136 19.99 -12.83 -7.82
N VAL A 137 19.45 -12.87 -6.62
CA VAL A 137 19.79 -11.93 -5.56
C VAL A 137 20.77 -12.62 -4.62
N PRO A 138 21.89 -11.99 -4.26
CA PRO A 138 22.82 -12.57 -3.29
C PRO A 138 22.12 -12.86 -1.96
N GLU A 139 22.54 -13.93 -1.30
CA GLU A 139 22.10 -14.22 0.06
C GLU A 139 22.38 -13.03 1.00
N PRO A 140 21.49 -12.78 1.96
CA PRO A 140 21.72 -11.72 2.94
C PRO A 140 22.94 -12.05 3.80
N VAL A 141 23.75 -11.04 4.08
CA VAL A 141 24.93 -11.18 4.93
C VAL A 141 24.78 -10.35 6.21
N ASP A 142 25.49 -10.76 7.24
CA ASP A 142 25.50 -10.06 8.51
C ASP A 142 26.14 -8.68 8.37
N VAL A 143 25.51 -7.68 8.99
CA VAL A 143 26.03 -6.32 9.08
C VAL A 143 26.70 -6.15 10.44
N ALA A 144 27.97 -5.71 10.44
CA ALA A 144 28.75 -5.58 11.66
C ALA A 144 28.03 -4.73 12.73
N GLY A 145 27.94 -5.27 13.93
CA GLY A 145 27.27 -4.63 15.07
C GLY A 145 25.74 -4.66 15.03
N ILE A 146 25.15 -5.42 14.09
CA ILE A 146 23.70 -5.61 13.97
C ILE A 146 23.35 -7.09 14.13
N ALA A 147 22.33 -7.37 14.91
CA ALA A 147 21.68 -8.69 14.97
C ALA A 147 20.23 -8.57 14.50
N CYS A 148 19.67 -9.69 14.07
CA CYS A 148 18.30 -9.72 13.54
C CYS A 148 17.49 -10.83 14.21
N ARG A 149 16.18 -10.60 14.36
CA ARG A 149 15.23 -11.56 14.89
C ARG A 149 13.82 -11.35 14.32
N PRO A 150 12.94 -12.34 14.40
CA PRO A 150 11.52 -12.14 14.13
C PRO A 150 10.89 -11.12 15.09
N ILE A 151 9.73 -10.59 14.69
CA ILE A 151 8.91 -9.74 15.57
C ILE A 151 8.22 -10.58 16.66
N ARG A 152 7.95 -9.94 17.81
CA ARG A 152 7.16 -10.53 18.90
C ARG A 152 5.87 -9.72 19.04
N PRO A 153 4.75 -10.20 18.48
CA PRO A 153 3.46 -9.53 18.59
C PRO A 153 3.11 -9.16 20.03
N GLY A 154 2.61 -7.95 20.23
CA GLY A 154 2.32 -7.40 21.55
C GLY A 154 3.55 -6.91 22.32
N GLY A 155 4.68 -7.62 22.22
CA GLY A 155 5.92 -7.27 22.93
C GLY A 155 6.75 -6.18 22.23
N ASP A 156 6.72 -6.15 20.90
CA ASP A 156 7.52 -5.22 20.10
C ASP A 156 6.69 -4.07 19.50
N ASP A 157 5.36 -4.10 19.59
CA ASP A 157 4.47 -3.20 18.85
C ASP A 157 4.80 -1.71 19.03
N ALA A 158 4.97 -1.28 20.28
CA ALA A 158 5.32 0.12 20.58
C ALA A 158 6.72 0.50 20.06
N ALA A 159 7.69 -0.40 20.20
CA ALA A 159 9.06 -0.18 19.72
C ALA A 159 9.12 -0.14 18.18
N VAL A 160 8.32 -0.97 17.50
CA VAL A 160 8.17 -0.97 16.04
C VAL A 160 7.53 0.32 15.56
N VAL A 161 6.48 0.82 16.23
CA VAL A 161 5.87 2.12 15.89
C VAL A 161 6.90 3.24 16.00
N ALA A 162 7.66 3.30 17.08
CA ALA A 162 8.72 4.30 17.26
C ALA A 162 9.78 4.20 16.15
N LEU A 163 10.29 2.98 15.89
CA LEU A 163 11.26 2.72 14.82
C LEU A 163 10.72 3.18 13.45
N LEU A 164 9.51 2.80 13.09
CA LEU A 164 8.93 3.13 11.79
C LEU A 164 8.66 4.64 11.66
N THR A 165 8.16 5.28 12.72
CA THR A 165 7.96 6.74 12.76
C THR A 165 9.26 7.47 12.45
N ASP A 166 10.35 7.11 13.12
CA ASP A 166 11.67 7.73 12.92
C ASP A 166 12.29 7.34 11.56
N ALA A 167 12.14 6.08 11.16
CA ALA A 167 12.69 5.59 9.89
C ALA A 167 11.99 6.20 8.66
N PHE A 168 10.75 6.65 8.79
CA PHE A 168 9.97 7.26 7.71
C PHE A 168 9.70 8.76 7.92
N ALA A 169 10.32 9.40 8.91
CA ALA A 169 10.13 10.82 9.19
C ALA A 169 10.50 11.73 8.00
N ASP A 170 11.48 11.32 7.19
CA ASP A 170 11.91 12.02 5.97
C ASP A 170 11.28 11.44 4.67
N HIS A 171 10.25 10.57 4.80
CA HIS A 171 9.58 10.01 3.64
C HIS A 171 8.78 11.09 2.87
N PRO A 172 8.83 11.12 1.53
CA PRO A 172 8.13 12.13 0.72
C PRO A 172 6.63 12.22 0.97
N SER A 173 6.02 11.13 1.40
CA SER A 173 4.62 11.07 1.82
C SER A 173 4.57 10.78 3.32
N PRO A 174 3.80 11.55 4.09
CA PRO A 174 3.61 11.25 5.50
C PRO A 174 3.10 9.82 5.71
N MET A 175 3.77 9.08 6.58
CA MET A 175 3.33 7.75 6.99
C MET A 175 2.96 7.80 8.48
N HIS A 176 1.78 7.30 8.80
CA HIS A 176 1.28 7.28 10.17
C HIS A 176 1.24 5.85 10.69
N PHE A 177 1.95 5.61 11.78
CA PHE A 177 2.00 4.33 12.46
C PHE A 177 1.36 4.48 13.83
N SER A 178 0.48 3.55 14.22
CA SER A 178 -0.08 3.50 15.56
C SER A 178 0.02 2.10 16.15
N VAL A 179 0.11 2.03 17.47
CA VAL A 179 0.23 0.75 18.20
C VAL A 179 -1.03 -0.07 17.99
N GLU A 180 -2.20 0.57 17.97
CA GLU A 180 -3.49 -0.07 17.77
C GLU A 180 -3.56 -0.78 16.41
N ARG A 181 -3.20 -0.08 15.32
CA ARG A 181 -3.20 -0.66 13.96
C ARG A 181 -2.20 -1.78 13.80
N ILE A 182 -1.02 -1.68 14.43
CA ILE A 182 -0.03 -2.75 14.41
C ILE A 182 -0.54 -3.95 15.22
N ALA A 183 -1.11 -3.74 16.39
CA ALA A 183 -1.67 -4.81 17.21
C ALA A 183 -2.85 -5.51 16.49
N GLU A 184 -3.73 -4.77 15.83
CA GLU A 184 -4.81 -5.32 15.00
C GLU A 184 -4.26 -6.18 13.85
N ALA A 185 -3.23 -5.70 13.17
CA ALA A 185 -2.58 -6.46 12.09
C ALA A 185 -1.93 -7.76 12.62
N HIS A 186 -1.34 -7.72 13.81
CA HIS A 186 -0.72 -8.86 14.47
C HIS A 186 -1.74 -9.87 15.04
N ALA A 187 -2.96 -9.42 15.34
CA ALA A 187 -4.05 -10.27 15.82
C ALA A 187 -4.76 -11.04 14.68
N ARG A 188 -4.47 -10.73 13.43
CA ARG A 188 -5.10 -11.40 12.28
C ARG A 188 -4.66 -12.87 12.22
N PRO A 189 -5.58 -13.80 11.87
CA PRO A 189 -5.27 -15.24 11.82
C PRO A 189 -4.20 -15.60 10.76
N ASP A 190 -4.02 -14.77 9.75
CA ASP A 190 -3.07 -14.93 8.66
C ASP A 190 -1.72 -14.24 8.92
N PHE A 191 -1.53 -13.64 10.10
CA PHE A 191 -0.27 -13.02 10.47
C PHE A 191 0.76 -14.07 10.91
N ASP A 192 1.90 -14.12 10.21
CA ASP A 192 3.06 -14.92 10.60
C ASP A 192 4.16 -13.97 11.13
N PRO A 193 4.59 -14.12 12.41
CA PRO A 193 5.70 -13.33 12.95
C PRO A 193 7.02 -13.49 12.18
N GLU A 194 7.22 -14.62 11.52
CA GLU A 194 8.41 -14.86 10.68
C GLU A 194 8.42 -14.02 9.40
N ASP A 195 7.28 -13.46 8.99
CA ASP A 195 7.18 -12.53 7.85
C ASP A 195 7.73 -11.12 8.17
N ALA A 196 8.10 -10.88 9.43
CA ALA A 196 8.66 -9.60 9.86
C ALA A 196 9.98 -9.79 10.59
N ARG A 197 11.01 -9.07 10.10
CA ARG A 197 12.35 -9.09 10.66
C ARG A 197 12.71 -7.75 11.28
N LEU A 198 13.13 -7.80 12.55
CA LEU A 198 13.67 -6.66 13.28
C LEU A 198 15.19 -6.75 13.29
N ALA A 199 15.85 -5.65 12.94
CA ALA A 199 17.28 -5.45 13.14
C ALA A 199 17.50 -4.60 14.40
N HIS A 200 18.42 -5.01 15.27
CA HIS A 200 18.79 -4.31 16.51
C HIS A 200 20.30 -4.23 16.67
N ALA A 201 20.78 -3.33 17.53
CA ALA A 201 22.18 -3.31 17.88
C ALA A 201 22.59 -4.65 18.52
N ALA A 202 23.74 -5.18 18.16
CA ALA A 202 24.16 -6.52 18.61
C ALA A 202 24.40 -6.59 20.13
N ASP A 203 24.77 -5.46 20.74
CA ASP A 203 25.00 -5.29 22.19
C ASP A 203 23.74 -4.85 22.95
N ASP A 204 22.68 -4.44 22.27
CA ASP A 204 21.39 -4.06 22.88
C ASP A 204 20.20 -4.52 22.04
N PRO A 205 19.53 -5.64 22.42
CA PRO A 205 18.38 -6.17 21.69
C PRO A 205 17.13 -5.29 21.77
N HIS A 206 17.11 -4.27 22.62
CA HIS A 206 16.00 -3.30 22.71
C HIS A 206 16.21 -2.10 21.79
N GLN A 207 17.44 -1.83 21.34
CA GLN A 207 17.73 -0.79 20.39
C GLN A 207 17.41 -1.25 18.96
N LEU A 208 16.14 -1.14 18.55
CA LEU A 208 15.73 -1.45 17.18
C LEU A 208 16.31 -0.40 16.23
N VAL A 209 16.85 -0.84 15.10
CA VAL A 209 17.54 0.02 14.11
C VAL A 209 17.04 -0.17 12.68
N GLY A 210 16.31 -1.26 12.41
CA GLY A 210 15.75 -1.56 11.10
C GLY A 210 14.62 -2.56 11.15
N PHE A 211 13.82 -2.57 10.10
CA PHE A 211 12.64 -3.41 9.94
C PHE A 211 12.48 -3.84 8.49
N CYS A 212 12.08 -5.08 8.27
CA CYS A 212 11.58 -5.55 6.99
C CYS A 212 10.34 -6.42 7.23
N ARG A 213 9.32 -6.25 6.40
CA ARG A 213 8.18 -7.16 6.31
C ARG A 213 8.05 -7.64 4.88
N ALA A 214 7.98 -8.96 4.71
CA ALA A 214 7.80 -9.61 3.42
C ALA A 214 6.80 -10.76 3.57
N THR A 215 5.80 -10.82 2.69
CA THR A 215 4.72 -11.80 2.74
C THR A 215 4.55 -12.45 1.39
N THR A 216 4.02 -13.66 1.34
CA THR A 216 3.54 -14.28 0.09
C THR A 216 2.07 -13.93 -0.14
N GLY A 217 1.66 -13.89 -1.41
CA GLY A 217 0.27 -13.82 -1.79
C GLY A 217 -0.53 -15.08 -1.42
N SER A 218 -1.77 -15.16 -1.86
CA SER A 218 -2.60 -16.34 -1.64
C SER A 218 -2.04 -17.54 -2.39
N ALA A 219 -2.15 -18.74 -1.79
CA ALA A 219 -1.78 -20.00 -2.45
C ALA A 219 -2.60 -20.28 -3.73
N SER A 220 -3.70 -19.57 -3.97
CA SER A 220 -4.47 -19.61 -5.20
C SER A 220 -3.87 -18.77 -6.33
N ASP A 221 -2.88 -17.90 -6.03
CA ASP A 221 -2.26 -17.05 -7.04
C ASP A 221 -1.36 -17.87 -7.96
N THR A 222 -1.48 -17.61 -9.26
CA THR A 222 -0.66 -18.30 -10.26
C THR A 222 -0.12 -17.28 -11.26
N PRO A 223 1.19 -17.00 -11.22
CA PRO A 223 2.20 -17.53 -10.30
C PRO A 223 2.09 -16.96 -8.87
N LEU A 224 2.54 -17.72 -7.86
CA LEU A 224 2.65 -17.23 -6.49
C LEU A 224 3.68 -16.11 -6.44
N ARG A 225 3.27 -14.95 -5.89
CA ARG A 225 4.13 -13.77 -5.73
C ARG A 225 4.45 -13.50 -4.28
N GLY A 226 5.66 -13.01 -4.05
CA GLY A 226 6.05 -12.40 -2.80
C GLY A 226 5.91 -10.88 -2.87
N ASP A 227 5.72 -10.25 -1.72
CA ASP A 227 5.62 -8.80 -1.60
C ASP A 227 6.52 -8.32 -0.45
N VAL A 228 7.54 -7.53 -0.76
CA VAL A 228 8.32 -6.81 0.26
C VAL A 228 7.59 -5.52 0.59
N ARG A 229 6.73 -5.61 1.60
CA ARG A 229 5.77 -4.55 1.95
C ARG A 229 6.40 -3.32 2.57
N LEU A 230 7.44 -3.51 3.38
CA LEU A 230 8.06 -2.40 4.12
C LEU A 230 9.51 -2.71 4.43
N VAL A 231 10.40 -1.77 4.14
CA VAL A 231 11.81 -1.79 4.54
C VAL A 231 12.13 -0.42 5.14
N GLY A 232 12.51 -0.39 6.41
CA GLY A 232 12.87 0.84 7.12
C GLY A 232 14.20 0.69 7.85
N VAL A 233 15.01 1.75 7.86
CA VAL A 233 16.27 1.83 8.61
C VAL A 233 16.37 3.22 9.24
N LEU A 234 16.67 3.28 10.54
CA LEU A 234 16.89 4.54 11.23
C LEU A 234 17.95 5.38 10.52
N PRO A 235 17.78 6.71 10.43
CA PRO A 235 18.73 7.60 9.75
C PRO A 235 20.19 7.38 10.17
N ALA A 236 20.45 7.20 11.47
CA ALA A 236 21.80 6.99 12.04
C ALA A 236 22.47 5.66 11.60
N PHE A 237 21.68 4.70 11.12
CA PHE A 237 22.17 3.37 10.68
C PHE A 237 22.13 3.19 9.15
N ARG A 238 21.70 4.21 8.41
CA ARG A 238 21.73 4.20 6.93
C ARG A 238 23.15 4.22 6.38
N ARG A 239 23.31 3.86 5.12
CA ARG A 239 24.58 3.83 4.35
C ARG A 239 25.62 2.84 4.88
N ARG A 240 25.20 1.90 5.71
CA ARG A 240 26.01 0.79 6.23
C ARG A 240 25.68 -0.56 5.60
N GLY A 241 24.86 -0.59 4.55
CA GLY A 241 24.39 -1.82 3.90
C GLY A 241 23.10 -2.41 4.47
N LEU A 242 22.69 -2.04 5.70
CA LEU A 242 21.58 -2.67 6.41
C LEU A 242 20.27 -2.74 5.59
N GLY A 243 19.88 -1.66 4.90
CA GLY A 243 18.65 -1.66 4.09
C GLY A 243 18.72 -2.63 2.92
N ARG A 244 19.89 -2.86 2.35
CA ARG A 244 20.13 -3.86 1.31
C ARG A 244 19.97 -5.27 1.85
N GLU A 245 20.55 -5.56 3.00
CA GLU A 245 20.52 -6.90 3.60
C GLU A 245 19.12 -7.24 4.10
N LEU A 246 18.37 -6.27 4.63
CA LEU A 246 16.95 -6.45 4.97
C LEU A 246 16.09 -6.71 3.74
N LEU A 247 16.34 -6.01 2.62
CA LEU A 247 15.67 -6.29 1.35
C LEU A 247 15.98 -7.69 0.83
N ARG A 248 17.25 -8.10 0.84
CA ARG A 248 17.69 -9.43 0.43
C ARG A 248 17.07 -10.52 1.28
N TRP A 249 17.03 -10.31 2.58
CA TRP A 249 16.29 -11.20 3.48
C TRP A 249 14.83 -11.32 3.09
N GLY A 250 14.14 -10.22 2.83
CA GLY A 250 12.73 -10.25 2.42
C GLY A 250 12.52 -11.03 1.13
N VAL A 251 13.41 -10.86 0.14
CA VAL A 251 13.37 -11.63 -1.11
C VAL A 251 13.62 -13.12 -0.87
N ALA A 252 14.65 -13.47 -0.10
CA ALA A 252 14.95 -14.87 0.23
C ALA A 252 13.78 -15.53 0.96
N HIS A 253 13.24 -14.84 1.99
CA HIS A 253 12.14 -15.31 2.80
C HIS A 253 10.89 -15.69 1.99
N VAL A 254 10.45 -14.82 1.05
CA VAL A 254 9.27 -15.13 0.24
C VAL A 254 9.57 -16.19 -0.84
N ARG A 255 10.80 -16.25 -1.34
CA ARG A 255 11.23 -17.29 -2.29
C ARG A 255 11.28 -18.68 -1.65
N GLU A 256 11.76 -18.79 -0.40
CA GLU A 256 11.72 -20.02 0.38
C GLU A 256 10.29 -20.54 0.58
N ARG A 257 9.31 -19.63 0.61
CA ARG A 257 7.88 -19.94 0.66
C ARG A 257 7.24 -20.19 -0.71
N GLY A 258 8.05 -20.25 -1.77
CA GLY A 258 7.62 -20.63 -3.12
C GLY A 258 7.26 -19.47 -4.04
N ALA A 259 7.46 -18.23 -3.64
CA ALA A 259 7.24 -17.10 -4.53
C ALA A 259 8.20 -17.16 -5.73
N VAL A 260 7.64 -17.04 -6.94
CA VAL A 260 8.42 -17.06 -8.18
C VAL A 260 8.86 -15.66 -8.62
N GLU A 261 8.05 -14.67 -8.30
CA GLU A 261 8.32 -13.24 -8.51
C GLU A 261 8.18 -12.50 -7.21
N VAL A 262 8.88 -11.39 -7.03
CA VAL A 262 8.78 -10.57 -5.82
C VAL A 262 8.47 -9.14 -6.21
N ASP A 263 7.40 -8.62 -5.65
CA ASP A 263 6.93 -7.26 -5.87
C ASP A 263 7.29 -6.35 -4.69
N LEU A 264 7.40 -5.08 -4.96
CA LEU A 264 7.40 -4.01 -3.95
C LEU A 264 6.88 -2.71 -4.56
N ALA A 265 6.31 -1.86 -3.72
CA ALA A 265 5.90 -0.52 -4.11
C ALA A 265 6.87 0.53 -3.56
N VAL A 266 7.20 1.53 -4.38
CA VAL A 266 8.05 2.64 -3.98
C VAL A 266 7.54 3.97 -4.51
N GLU A 267 7.55 5.01 -3.68
CA GLU A 267 7.25 6.35 -4.16
C GLU A 267 8.37 6.88 -5.05
N ALA A 268 8.02 7.43 -6.21
CA ALA A 268 8.97 7.97 -7.20
C ALA A 268 9.91 9.02 -6.61
N LEU A 269 9.44 9.79 -5.63
CA LEU A 269 10.23 10.80 -4.91
C LEU A 269 11.25 10.19 -3.93
N ASN A 270 11.11 8.92 -3.55
CA ASN A 270 12.07 8.21 -2.71
C ASN A 270 13.25 7.69 -3.55
N ALA A 271 14.06 8.61 -4.07
CA ALA A 271 15.16 8.28 -4.97
C ALA A 271 16.21 7.35 -4.34
N SER A 272 16.35 7.32 -3.01
CA SER A 272 17.32 6.44 -2.33
C SER A 272 16.84 4.98 -2.35
N ALA A 273 15.58 4.74 -2.03
CA ALA A 273 14.99 3.41 -2.10
C ALA A 273 14.91 2.90 -3.54
N LEU A 274 14.45 3.74 -4.46
CA LEU A 274 14.37 3.39 -5.87
C LEU A 274 15.74 2.92 -6.43
N ARG A 275 16.81 3.68 -6.15
CA ARG A 275 18.17 3.27 -6.56
C ARG A 275 18.59 1.93 -5.95
N LEU A 276 18.24 1.68 -4.68
CA LEU A 276 18.54 0.40 -4.04
C LEU A 276 17.84 -0.74 -4.75
N TYR A 277 16.53 -0.63 -5.00
CA TYR A 277 15.72 -1.68 -5.61
C TYR A 277 16.16 -1.98 -7.04
N LEU A 278 16.40 -0.95 -7.86
CA LEU A 278 16.92 -1.14 -9.21
C LEU A 278 18.30 -1.80 -9.21
N ALA A 279 19.18 -1.47 -8.25
CA ALA A 279 20.49 -2.09 -8.12
C ALA A 279 20.44 -3.57 -7.67
N GLU A 280 19.36 -4.00 -7.01
CA GLU A 280 19.11 -5.40 -6.67
C GLU A 280 18.33 -6.17 -7.76
N GLY A 281 18.07 -5.54 -8.91
CA GLY A 281 17.48 -6.19 -10.09
C GLY A 281 15.96 -6.05 -10.21
N PHE A 282 15.31 -5.28 -9.35
CA PHE A 282 13.92 -4.96 -9.54
C PHE A 282 13.72 -4.05 -10.76
N ALA A 283 12.64 -4.24 -11.50
CA ALA A 283 12.28 -3.43 -12.66
C ALA A 283 10.86 -2.85 -12.50
N PRO A 284 10.59 -1.63 -12.96
CA PRO A 284 9.26 -1.05 -12.90
C PRO A 284 8.31 -1.79 -13.84
N VAL A 285 7.14 -2.19 -13.32
CA VAL A 285 6.11 -2.93 -14.06
C VAL A 285 4.76 -2.21 -14.08
N ALA A 286 4.49 -1.34 -13.09
CA ALA A 286 3.31 -0.49 -13.08
C ALA A 286 3.59 0.83 -12.38
N GLU A 287 2.71 1.78 -12.62
CA GLU A 287 2.75 3.10 -12.00
C GLU A 287 1.34 3.49 -11.53
N TRP A 288 1.25 4.02 -10.31
CA TRP A 288 0.04 4.60 -9.74
C TRP A 288 0.25 6.10 -9.50
N PRO A 289 -0.15 6.96 -10.45
CA PRO A 289 -0.05 8.39 -10.29
C PRO A 289 -0.98 8.87 -9.17
N ARG A 290 -0.45 9.62 -8.22
CA ARG A 290 -1.18 10.21 -7.11
C ARG A 290 -1.49 11.66 -7.39
N TRP A 291 -2.76 11.99 -7.25
CA TRP A 291 -3.30 13.32 -7.42
C TRP A 291 -3.84 13.83 -6.09
N THR A 292 -3.65 15.10 -5.83
CA THR A 292 -4.08 15.75 -4.59
C THR A 292 -5.09 16.85 -4.88
N LEU A 293 -6.05 16.98 -3.98
CA LEU A 293 -6.97 18.09 -3.92
C LEU A 293 -6.83 18.73 -2.54
N GLU A 294 -6.45 20.02 -2.52
CA GLU A 294 -6.39 20.75 -1.27
C GLU A 294 -7.79 20.80 -0.64
N THR A 295 -7.86 20.41 0.61
CA THR A 295 -9.07 20.65 1.42
C THR A 295 -9.09 22.13 1.74
N ALA A 296 -10.10 22.85 1.25
CA ALA A 296 -10.28 24.25 1.66
C ALA A 296 -10.41 24.26 3.20
N GLY A 297 -9.48 24.97 3.85
CA GLY A 297 -9.53 25.22 5.28
C GLY A 297 -10.78 25.97 5.71
#